data_159a682ea4a1ab0f99721c1d9c09aeca
#
_entry.id   159a682ea4a1ab0f99721c1d9c09aeca
#
_cell.length_a   1.000
_cell.length_b   1.000
_cell.length_c   1.000
_cell.angle_alpha   90.00
_cell.angle_beta   90.00
_cell.angle_gamma   90.00
#
_symmetry.space_group_name_H-M   'P 1'
#
loop_
_entity.id
_entity.type
_entity.pdbx_description
1 polymer ?
#
loop_
_entity_poly.entity_id
_entity_poly.type
_entity_poly.pdbx_seq_one_letter_code
_entity_poly.pdbx_strand_id
1 'polypeptide(L)'
;MRKPIVLALVVGLVGAVAAIGIMPREPRLTGQSTGDTSLAADVRAALPDAGGHRGLAVAVLENGRVRTAGLGDRDRAGRPVEPGTPFEIGSITKVMTGMLLARQAATGAVRPDDPVGAVLPELSGPTREATLAELGSHRSGLPRLATTSVGDLVGAWWANLTGGNPYAGRDAGWLLDAAGGEEPGDGRGEVHYSNLGVALLGQALATRAGTSYPELLDRELLRPLGMTSTVVATDADALPPGRAEGSTAGGRAVEAWVSGGYAPAGVGPWSTAGDLARLLGATLAGTAPGADAATPRFTEDDRNRIGYGWFTTRYGDREIVWHNGATGGFHAYLGFERATGRGVVVLGNTAKGVEPIGLRLLGVPARDADGDGPPLPVWIGAGLAVVLTFLGGLSLLGTTRRAPDRLTLAPAVAWAVLYPALGHRLGDWSMVPGWLWPLGAGVSAAGIVLAAYRWRGLPSLGGAPPWRRLTSAAFSALLAILAILILTA
;
A
#
# COMPACT_ATOMS: atom_id res chain seq x y z
N MET A 1 42.78 30.48 -1.33
CA MET A 1 41.46 30.03 -1.88
C MET A 1 41.46 28.65 -2.57
N ARG A 2 42.53 28.23 -3.28
CA ARG A 2 42.52 26.95 -4.00
C ARG A 2 42.51 25.67 -3.10
N LYS A 3 43.29 25.68 -1.98
CA LYS A 3 43.44 24.52 -1.09
C LYS A 3 42.11 23.98 -0.47
N PRO A 4 41.23 24.84 0.14
CA PRO A 4 39.98 24.32 0.71
C PRO A 4 38.98 23.83 -0.36
N ILE A 5 39.00 24.38 -1.57
CA ILE A 5 38.14 23.94 -2.67
C ILE A 5 38.59 22.55 -3.15
N VAL A 6 39.89 22.35 -3.34
CA VAL A 6 40.44 21.03 -3.73
C VAL A 6 40.12 19.98 -2.68
N LEU A 7 40.31 20.29 -1.38
CA LEU A 7 39.96 19.38 -0.29
C LEU A 7 38.46 19.04 -0.29
N ALA A 8 37.58 20.03 -0.49
CA ALA A 8 36.14 19.83 -0.55
C ALA A 8 35.74 18.91 -1.72
N LEU A 9 36.35 19.10 -2.89
CA LEU A 9 36.10 18.23 -4.05
C LEU A 9 36.56 16.79 -3.79
N VAL A 10 37.73 16.61 -3.19
CA VAL A 10 38.25 15.27 -2.86
C VAL A 10 37.34 14.58 -1.82
N VAL A 11 36.99 15.26 -0.72
CA VAL A 11 36.09 14.71 0.30
C VAL A 11 34.68 14.46 -0.26
N GLY A 12 34.18 15.34 -1.12
CA GLY A 12 32.93 15.12 -1.82
C GLY A 12 32.93 13.87 -2.70
N LEU A 13 34.01 13.65 -3.45
CA LEU A 13 34.18 12.45 -4.27
C LEU A 13 34.26 11.18 -3.39
N VAL A 14 35.08 11.21 -2.35
CA VAL A 14 35.20 10.09 -1.39
C VAL A 14 33.85 9.80 -0.71
N GLY A 15 33.13 10.84 -0.30
CA GLY A 15 31.79 10.72 0.28
C GLY A 15 30.79 10.11 -0.69
N ALA A 16 30.79 10.53 -1.95
CA ALA A 16 29.95 9.93 -3.00
C ALA A 16 30.29 8.45 -3.23
N VAL A 17 31.58 8.11 -3.31
CA VAL A 17 32.02 6.71 -3.48
C VAL A 17 31.60 5.85 -2.28
N ALA A 18 31.82 6.33 -1.06
CA ALA A 18 31.41 5.60 0.15
C ALA A 18 29.90 5.39 0.21
N ALA A 19 29.12 6.36 -0.27
CA ALA A 19 27.66 6.31 -0.30
C ALA A 19 27.09 5.29 -1.32
N ILE A 20 27.89 4.80 -2.29
CA ILE A 20 27.44 3.79 -3.26
C ILE A 20 26.98 2.50 -2.58
N GLY A 21 27.65 2.12 -1.46
CA GLY A 21 27.30 0.92 -0.70
C GLY A 21 25.90 0.92 -0.10
N ILE A 22 25.40 2.10 0.23
CA ILE A 22 24.10 2.31 0.89
C ILE A 22 23.10 3.07 0.01
N MET A 23 23.36 3.24 -1.28
CA MET A 23 22.44 3.91 -2.18
C MET A 23 21.08 3.20 -2.23
N PRO A 24 19.99 3.94 -2.39
CA PRO A 24 18.65 3.36 -2.58
C PRO A 24 18.67 2.40 -3.77
N ARG A 25 18.07 1.23 -3.56
CA ARG A 25 17.91 0.23 -4.62
C ARG A 25 16.47 -0.23 -4.60
N GLU A 26 15.78 -0.05 -5.72
CA GLU A 26 14.47 -0.66 -5.89
C GLU A 26 14.57 -2.19 -5.75
N PRO A 27 13.56 -2.86 -5.17
CA PRO A 27 13.46 -4.31 -5.23
C PRO A 27 13.48 -4.77 -6.69
N ARG A 28 14.15 -5.89 -6.95
CA ARG A 28 14.12 -6.54 -8.28
C ARG A 28 13.80 -8.01 -8.10
N LEU A 29 12.95 -8.50 -8.98
CA LEU A 29 12.61 -9.91 -9.00
C LEU A 29 13.86 -10.73 -9.35
N THR A 30 14.29 -11.59 -8.44
CA THR A 30 15.45 -12.47 -8.65
C THR A 30 15.15 -13.57 -9.66
N GLY A 31 16.20 -14.28 -10.10
CA GLY A 31 16.07 -15.40 -11.04
C GLY A 31 15.39 -16.63 -10.45
N GLN A 32 15.30 -16.75 -9.11
CA GLN A 32 14.74 -17.94 -8.46
C GLN A 32 13.23 -18.07 -8.66
N SER A 33 12.76 -19.31 -8.74
CA SER A 33 11.35 -19.67 -8.81
C SER A 33 11.10 -21.03 -8.19
N THR A 34 9.87 -21.24 -7.74
CA THR A 34 9.37 -22.48 -7.12
C THR A 34 8.03 -22.88 -7.73
N GLY A 35 7.61 -24.10 -7.57
CA GLY A 35 6.35 -24.61 -8.12
C GLY A 35 6.43 -24.88 -9.63
N ASP A 36 5.39 -24.50 -10.38
CA ASP A 36 5.30 -24.77 -11.84
C ASP A 36 6.27 -23.86 -12.63
N THR A 37 7.27 -24.47 -13.25
CA THR A 37 8.32 -23.75 -13.97
C THR A 37 7.82 -23.11 -15.27
N SER A 38 6.83 -23.70 -15.94
CA SER A 38 6.25 -23.11 -17.16
C SER A 38 5.43 -21.87 -16.80
N LEU A 39 4.65 -21.92 -15.72
CA LEU A 39 3.95 -20.75 -15.22
C LEU A 39 4.92 -19.64 -14.80
N ALA A 40 6.04 -19.99 -14.14
CA ALA A 40 7.04 -18.99 -13.78
C ALA A 40 7.63 -18.31 -15.01
N ALA A 41 7.83 -19.02 -16.12
CA ALA A 41 8.27 -18.43 -17.40
C ALA A 41 7.18 -17.52 -18.00
N ASP A 42 5.91 -17.96 -18.00
CA ASP A 42 4.77 -17.17 -18.47
C ASP A 42 4.64 -15.84 -17.69
N VAL A 43 4.81 -15.90 -16.34
CA VAL A 43 4.78 -14.70 -15.49
C VAL A 43 5.91 -13.74 -15.82
N ARG A 44 7.14 -14.26 -16.05
CA ARG A 44 8.28 -13.41 -16.46
C ARG A 44 8.05 -12.74 -17.80
N ALA A 45 7.42 -13.44 -18.74
CA ALA A 45 7.05 -12.86 -20.04
C ALA A 45 5.91 -11.82 -19.92
N ALA A 46 5.03 -11.97 -18.93
CA ALA A 46 3.93 -11.06 -18.67
C ALA A 46 4.34 -9.81 -17.86
N LEU A 47 5.54 -9.79 -17.27
CA LEU A 47 6.03 -8.61 -16.52
C LEU A 47 6.25 -7.42 -17.45
N PRO A 48 5.68 -6.24 -17.17
CA PRO A 48 6.00 -5.00 -17.89
C PRO A 48 7.46 -4.59 -17.63
N ASP A 49 7.88 -4.72 -16.37
CA ASP A 49 9.20 -4.40 -15.85
C ASP A 49 9.46 -5.22 -14.59
N ALA A 50 10.67 -5.75 -14.43
CA ALA A 50 11.08 -6.51 -13.25
C ALA A 50 11.44 -5.64 -12.04
N GLY A 51 11.62 -4.33 -12.23
CA GLY A 51 11.91 -3.38 -11.16
C GLY A 51 10.69 -3.12 -10.27
N GLY A 52 10.94 -2.85 -8.99
CA GLY A 52 9.90 -2.60 -7.98
C GLY A 52 9.21 -3.86 -7.45
N HIS A 53 9.41 -5.04 -8.02
CA HIS A 53 8.92 -6.31 -7.49
C HIS A 53 10.04 -7.07 -6.76
N ARG A 54 9.76 -7.60 -5.55
CA ARG A 54 10.69 -8.47 -4.82
C ARG A 54 10.31 -9.92 -4.97
N GLY A 55 9.06 -10.26 -4.69
CA GLY A 55 8.50 -11.61 -4.78
C GLY A 55 7.07 -11.60 -5.26
N LEU A 56 6.73 -12.62 -6.02
CA LEU A 56 5.39 -12.84 -6.56
C LEU A 56 4.95 -14.27 -6.28
N ALA A 57 3.71 -14.47 -5.83
CA ALA A 57 3.03 -15.76 -5.83
C ALA A 57 1.87 -15.70 -6.83
N VAL A 58 1.83 -16.62 -7.77
CA VAL A 58 0.87 -16.61 -8.86
C VAL A 58 0.14 -17.96 -8.96
N ALA A 59 -1.16 -17.90 -9.22
CA ALA A 59 -1.95 -19.07 -9.60
C ALA A 59 -2.71 -18.78 -10.89
N VAL A 60 -2.76 -19.78 -11.77
CA VAL A 60 -3.58 -19.77 -12.98
C VAL A 60 -4.53 -20.98 -12.94
N LEU A 61 -5.81 -20.69 -13.05
CA LEU A 61 -6.87 -21.67 -13.26
C LEU A 61 -7.17 -21.75 -14.75
N GLU A 62 -7.09 -22.93 -15.33
CA GLU A 62 -7.41 -23.18 -16.72
C GLU A 62 -7.93 -24.61 -16.88
N ASN A 63 -9.06 -24.80 -17.57
CA ASN A 63 -9.68 -26.12 -17.78
C ASN A 63 -9.88 -26.92 -16.48
N GLY A 64 -10.25 -26.24 -15.38
CA GLY A 64 -10.45 -26.86 -14.07
C GLY A 64 -9.16 -27.24 -13.33
N ARG A 65 -7.99 -26.98 -13.89
CA ARG A 65 -6.69 -27.23 -13.26
C ARG A 65 -6.07 -25.94 -12.73
N VAL A 66 -5.47 -26.00 -11.55
CA VAL A 66 -4.73 -24.90 -10.96
C VAL A 66 -3.24 -25.19 -11.05
N ARG A 67 -2.48 -24.28 -11.65
CA ARG A 67 -1.01 -24.24 -11.59
C ARG A 67 -0.59 -23.09 -10.68
N THR A 68 0.45 -23.29 -9.88
CA THR A 68 0.96 -22.28 -8.94
C THR A 68 2.47 -22.13 -9.07
N ALA A 69 2.98 -20.91 -8.99
CA ALA A 69 4.39 -20.61 -8.99
C ALA A 69 4.71 -19.49 -8.01
N GLY A 70 5.87 -19.59 -7.36
CA GLY A 70 6.52 -18.52 -6.62
C GLY A 70 7.72 -17.98 -7.41
N LEU A 71 7.93 -16.68 -7.42
CA LEU A 71 9.06 -16.03 -8.08
C LEU A 71 9.71 -15.03 -7.12
N GLY A 72 11.04 -14.96 -7.12
CA GLY A 72 11.79 -14.01 -6.30
C GLY A 72 11.75 -14.32 -4.81
N ASP A 73 11.91 -13.28 -3.98
CA ASP A 73 12.20 -13.40 -2.56
C ASP A 73 10.98 -13.01 -1.71
N ARG A 74 10.61 -13.87 -0.73
CA ARG A 74 9.51 -13.56 0.21
C ARG A 74 9.91 -12.52 1.26
N ASP A 75 11.20 -12.36 1.50
CA ASP A 75 11.74 -11.49 2.55
C ASP A 75 13.10 -10.90 2.17
N ARG A 76 13.65 -10.06 3.06
CA ARG A 76 14.97 -9.43 2.86
C ARG A 76 16.14 -10.37 3.06
N ALA A 77 15.93 -11.53 3.67
CA ALA A 77 16.96 -12.57 3.81
C ALA A 77 17.15 -13.39 2.52
N GLY A 78 16.38 -13.12 1.46
CA GLY A 78 16.48 -13.80 0.17
C GLY A 78 15.86 -15.20 0.17
N ARG A 79 14.96 -15.49 1.13
CA ARG A 79 14.24 -16.77 1.13
C ARG A 79 13.22 -16.76 -0.03
N PRO A 80 13.09 -17.85 -0.79
CA PRO A 80 12.22 -17.87 -1.97
C PRO A 80 10.74 -17.72 -1.59
N VAL A 81 9.97 -17.13 -2.51
CA VAL A 81 8.51 -17.24 -2.50
C VAL A 81 8.14 -18.68 -2.87
N GLU A 82 7.30 -19.31 -2.07
CA GLU A 82 6.74 -20.64 -2.34
C GLU A 82 5.24 -20.52 -2.67
N PRO A 83 4.62 -21.52 -3.35
CA PRO A 83 3.18 -21.52 -3.62
C PRO A 83 2.30 -21.37 -2.38
N GLY A 84 2.79 -21.80 -1.22
CA GLY A 84 2.12 -21.70 0.07
C GLY A 84 2.51 -20.49 0.91
N THR A 85 3.33 -19.56 0.40
CA THR A 85 3.70 -18.34 1.12
C THR A 85 2.48 -17.44 1.31
N PRO A 86 2.11 -17.03 2.54
CA PRO A 86 1.02 -16.09 2.78
C PRO A 86 1.43 -14.65 2.44
N PHE A 87 0.50 -13.89 1.82
CA PHE A 87 0.60 -12.47 1.52
C PHE A 87 -0.59 -11.72 2.09
N GLU A 88 -0.43 -10.44 2.45
CA GLU A 88 -1.60 -9.58 2.65
C GLU A 88 -2.36 -9.44 1.34
N ILE A 89 -3.66 -9.67 1.39
CA ILE A 89 -4.50 -9.64 0.19
C ILE A 89 -5.28 -8.33 0.02
N GLY A 90 -5.24 -7.47 1.05
CA GLY A 90 -5.88 -6.17 1.01
C GLY A 90 -7.34 -6.28 0.58
N SER A 91 -7.75 -5.39 -0.28
CA SER A 91 -9.14 -5.25 -0.73
C SER A 91 -9.73 -6.45 -1.48
N ILE A 92 -8.93 -7.47 -1.85
CA ILE A 92 -9.50 -8.75 -2.31
C ILE A 92 -10.50 -9.32 -1.29
N THR A 93 -10.33 -9.02 -0.02
CA THR A 93 -11.26 -9.39 1.05
C THR A 93 -12.69 -8.94 0.79
N LYS A 94 -12.88 -7.81 0.08
CA LYS A 94 -14.21 -7.27 -0.21
C LYS A 94 -15.07 -8.21 -1.05
N VAL A 95 -14.45 -9.00 -1.94
CA VAL A 95 -15.20 -10.00 -2.69
C VAL A 95 -15.74 -11.07 -1.76
N MET A 96 -14.98 -11.48 -0.73
CA MET A 96 -15.44 -12.44 0.27
C MET A 96 -16.53 -11.85 1.15
N THR A 97 -16.44 -10.59 1.56
CA THR A 97 -17.50 -9.89 2.31
C THR A 97 -18.78 -9.76 1.49
N GLY A 98 -18.66 -9.46 0.18
CA GLY A 98 -19.80 -9.47 -0.74
C GLY A 98 -20.43 -10.85 -0.91
N MET A 99 -19.61 -11.91 -0.93
CA MET A 99 -20.09 -13.31 -0.99
C MET A 99 -20.84 -13.70 0.29
N LEU A 100 -20.41 -13.22 1.47
CA LEU A 100 -21.15 -13.40 2.72
C LEU A 100 -22.52 -12.71 2.65
N LEU A 101 -22.61 -11.50 2.10
CA LEU A 101 -23.89 -10.82 1.88
C LEU A 101 -24.81 -11.66 0.97
N ALA A 102 -24.32 -12.09 -0.20
CA ALA A 102 -25.12 -12.88 -1.14
C ALA A 102 -25.56 -14.21 -0.52
N ARG A 103 -24.70 -14.87 0.27
CA ARG A 103 -25.04 -16.10 0.98
C ARG A 103 -26.12 -15.89 2.03
N GLN A 104 -25.98 -14.88 2.90
CA GLN A 104 -26.97 -14.59 3.93
C GLN A 104 -28.29 -14.14 3.33
N ALA A 105 -28.27 -13.42 2.18
CA ALA A 105 -29.47 -13.09 1.44
C ALA A 105 -30.17 -14.33 0.87
N ALA A 106 -29.39 -15.25 0.30
CA ALA A 106 -29.94 -16.52 -0.24
C ALA A 106 -30.59 -17.42 0.83
N THR A 107 -30.12 -17.33 2.08
CA THR A 107 -30.72 -18.07 3.22
C THR A 107 -31.85 -17.30 3.92
N GLY A 108 -32.14 -16.08 3.49
CA GLY A 108 -33.16 -15.22 4.13
C GLY A 108 -32.73 -14.63 5.48
N ALA A 109 -31.43 -14.74 5.85
CA ALA A 109 -30.92 -14.17 7.10
C ALA A 109 -30.91 -12.63 7.07
N VAL A 110 -30.64 -12.03 5.91
CA VAL A 110 -30.74 -10.59 5.65
C VAL A 110 -31.40 -10.36 4.27
N ARG A 111 -31.89 -9.15 4.04
CA ARG A 111 -32.26 -8.68 2.71
C ARG A 111 -31.23 -7.64 2.23
N PRO A 112 -30.80 -7.66 0.97
CA PRO A 112 -29.85 -6.67 0.45
C PRO A 112 -30.31 -5.22 0.65
N ASP A 113 -31.62 -4.99 0.61
CA ASP A 113 -32.24 -3.68 0.80
C ASP A 113 -32.49 -3.31 2.27
N ASP A 114 -32.14 -4.19 3.22
CA ASP A 114 -32.22 -3.85 4.64
C ASP A 114 -31.27 -2.70 4.95
N PRO A 115 -31.70 -1.66 5.67
CA PRO A 115 -30.82 -0.62 6.16
C PRO A 115 -29.86 -1.20 7.19
N VAL A 116 -28.59 -0.79 7.15
CA VAL A 116 -27.55 -1.33 8.05
C VAL A 116 -27.89 -1.11 9.52
N GLY A 117 -28.59 -0.03 9.87
CA GLY A 117 -29.04 0.23 11.24
C GLY A 117 -30.11 -0.73 11.76
N ALA A 118 -30.79 -1.51 10.88
CA ALA A 118 -31.68 -2.59 11.31
C ALA A 118 -30.90 -3.84 11.75
N VAL A 119 -29.66 -4.01 11.27
CA VAL A 119 -28.79 -5.15 11.53
C VAL A 119 -27.72 -4.80 12.59
N LEU A 120 -27.30 -3.54 12.64
CA LEU A 120 -26.38 -2.98 13.63
C LEU A 120 -27.13 -1.94 14.50
N PRO A 121 -27.85 -2.35 15.53
CA PRO A 121 -28.64 -1.41 16.34
C PRO A 121 -27.76 -0.39 17.11
N GLU A 122 -26.52 -0.73 17.40
CA GLU A 122 -25.54 0.16 18.06
C GLU A 122 -25.05 1.30 17.14
N LEU A 123 -25.17 1.15 15.82
CA LEU A 123 -24.76 2.19 14.87
C LEU A 123 -25.68 3.39 15.02
N SER A 124 -25.12 4.57 15.21
CA SER A 124 -25.84 5.85 15.29
C SER A 124 -25.78 6.64 13.97
N GLY A 125 -26.45 7.78 13.91
CA GLY A 125 -26.34 8.76 12.84
C GLY A 125 -26.97 8.36 11.50
N PRO A 126 -26.76 9.20 10.46
CA PRO A 126 -27.39 9.03 9.14
C PRO A 126 -26.92 7.80 8.36
N THR A 127 -25.72 7.31 8.66
CA THR A 127 -25.13 6.09 8.06
C THR A 127 -26.04 4.86 8.22
N ARG A 128 -26.90 4.83 9.25
CA ARG A 128 -27.87 3.75 9.52
C ARG A 128 -28.82 3.46 8.36
N GLU A 129 -29.07 4.45 7.50
CA GLU A 129 -30.02 4.34 6.37
C GLU A 129 -29.40 3.72 5.12
N ALA A 130 -28.07 3.57 5.06
CA ALA A 130 -27.42 2.90 3.95
C ALA A 130 -27.83 1.43 3.91
N THR A 131 -28.21 0.91 2.75
CA THR A 131 -28.59 -0.49 2.60
C THR A 131 -27.37 -1.40 2.51
N LEU A 132 -27.53 -2.68 2.86
CA LEU A 132 -26.44 -3.66 2.76
C LEU A 132 -25.94 -3.79 1.31
N ALA A 133 -26.85 -3.68 0.32
CA ALA A 133 -26.51 -3.66 -1.09
C ALA A 133 -25.68 -2.43 -1.49
N GLU A 134 -26.03 -1.25 -1.01
CA GLU A 134 -25.28 -0.02 -1.26
C GLU A 134 -23.87 -0.10 -0.67
N LEU A 135 -23.72 -0.65 0.55
CA LEU A 135 -22.43 -0.86 1.19
C LEU A 135 -21.57 -1.87 0.40
N GLY A 136 -22.17 -3.01 -0.02
CA GLY A 136 -21.47 -4.06 -0.77
C GLY A 136 -21.09 -3.69 -2.20
N SER A 137 -21.78 -2.71 -2.79
CA SER A 137 -21.54 -2.24 -4.16
C SER A 137 -20.91 -0.85 -4.24
N HIS A 138 -20.38 -0.30 -3.14
CA HIS A 138 -19.77 1.03 -3.10
C HIS A 138 -20.70 2.18 -3.51
N ARG A 139 -22.01 2.07 -3.25
CA ARG A 139 -23.03 3.02 -3.67
C ARG A 139 -23.68 3.77 -2.50
N SER A 140 -23.13 3.59 -1.30
CA SER A 140 -23.68 4.18 -0.07
C SER A 140 -23.44 5.69 0.08
N GLY A 141 -22.61 6.30 -0.76
CA GLY A 141 -22.18 7.70 -0.59
C GLY A 141 -21.23 7.93 0.58
N LEU A 142 -20.83 6.88 1.32
CA LEU A 142 -19.93 7.02 2.45
C LEU A 142 -18.49 7.28 1.97
N PRO A 143 -17.70 8.05 2.76
CA PRO A 143 -16.32 8.35 2.42
C PRO A 143 -15.47 7.08 2.37
N ARG A 144 -14.28 7.20 1.79
CA ARG A 144 -13.33 6.08 1.71
C ARG A 144 -12.94 5.54 3.09
N LEU A 145 -12.72 6.44 4.05
CA LEU A 145 -12.40 6.16 5.46
C LEU A 145 -13.16 7.11 6.36
N ALA A 146 -13.56 6.68 7.53
CA ALA A 146 -14.13 7.56 8.54
C ALA A 146 -13.05 8.55 9.06
N THR A 147 -13.49 9.78 9.35
CA THR A 147 -12.63 10.84 9.87
C THR A 147 -13.13 11.24 11.26
N THR A 148 -12.43 10.81 12.32
CA THR A 148 -12.88 11.01 13.70
C THR A 148 -12.25 12.21 14.38
N SER A 149 -10.93 12.39 14.25
CA SER A 149 -10.22 13.48 14.91
C SER A 149 -8.96 13.88 14.12
N VAL A 150 -8.47 15.10 14.40
CA VAL A 150 -7.17 15.55 13.88
C VAL A 150 -6.05 14.62 14.36
N GLY A 151 -6.16 14.07 15.60
CA GLY A 151 -5.20 13.12 16.14
C GLY A 151 -5.12 11.84 15.32
N ASP A 152 -6.26 11.27 14.92
CA ASP A 152 -6.32 10.08 14.06
C ASP A 152 -5.72 10.32 12.67
N LEU A 153 -5.98 11.50 12.10
CA LEU A 153 -5.39 11.88 10.81
C LEU A 153 -3.87 12.00 10.91
N VAL A 154 -3.36 12.68 11.95
CA VAL A 154 -1.92 12.82 12.20
C VAL A 154 -1.28 11.46 12.48
N GLY A 155 -1.92 10.61 13.28
CA GLY A 155 -1.45 9.26 13.58
C GLY A 155 -1.37 8.37 12.35
N ALA A 156 -2.40 8.36 11.52
CA ALA A 156 -2.43 7.60 10.27
C ALA A 156 -1.39 8.14 9.25
N TRP A 157 -1.26 9.46 9.16
CA TRP A 157 -0.24 10.10 8.34
C TRP A 157 1.17 9.71 8.80
N TRP A 158 1.43 9.76 10.12
CA TRP A 158 2.70 9.36 10.71
C TRP A 158 3.02 7.89 10.44
N ALA A 159 2.06 6.99 10.67
CA ALA A 159 2.21 5.57 10.39
C ALA A 159 2.57 5.31 8.91
N ASN A 160 1.85 5.92 7.97
CA ASN A 160 2.19 5.81 6.55
C ASN A 160 3.59 6.34 6.23
N LEU A 161 3.98 7.48 6.84
CA LEU A 161 5.28 8.09 6.66
C LEU A 161 6.42 7.20 7.18
N THR A 162 6.21 6.54 8.32
CA THR A 162 7.21 5.70 8.98
C THR A 162 7.16 4.24 8.52
N GLY A 163 6.11 3.81 7.83
CA GLY A 163 5.88 2.43 7.37
C GLY A 163 5.16 1.57 8.41
N GLY A 164 4.54 2.17 9.41
CA GLY A 164 3.72 1.50 10.41
C GLY A 164 2.31 1.17 9.94
N ASN A 165 1.49 0.67 10.86
CA ASN A 165 0.08 0.35 10.62
C ASN A 165 -0.83 1.57 10.83
N PRO A 166 -1.41 2.19 9.79
CA PRO A 166 -2.29 3.35 9.92
C PRO A 166 -3.68 3.02 10.51
N TYR A 167 -3.98 1.74 10.71
CA TYR A 167 -5.24 1.24 11.27
C TYR A 167 -5.10 0.73 12.71
N ALA A 168 -3.95 0.94 13.34
CA ALA A 168 -3.73 0.52 14.72
C ALA A 168 -4.80 1.09 15.67
N GLY A 169 -5.34 0.25 16.56
CA GLY A 169 -6.37 0.62 17.52
C GLY A 169 -7.79 0.80 16.96
N ARG A 170 -8.00 0.60 15.65
CA ARG A 170 -9.32 0.72 15.01
C ARG A 170 -10.06 -0.62 15.06
N ASP A 171 -10.63 -0.95 16.22
CA ASP A 171 -11.49 -2.12 16.38
C ASP A 171 -12.92 -1.89 15.85
N ALA A 172 -13.82 -2.87 16.04
CA ALA A 172 -15.19 -2.78 15.58
C ALA A 172 -15.98 -1.66 16.30
N GLY A 173 -15.74 -1.46 17.59
CA GLY A 173 -16.38 -0.38 18.37
C GLY A 173 -15.97 0.99 17.84
N TRP A 174 -14.66 1.21 17.66
CA TRP A 174 -14.15 2.44 17.04
C TRP A 174 -14.78 2.68 15.66
N LEU A 175 -14.91 1.63 14.83
CA LEU A 175 -15.52 1.76 13.50
C LEU A 175 -16.98 2.23 13.56
N LEU A 176 -17.79 1.67 14.47
CA LEU A 176 -19.19 2.05 14.63
C LEU A 176 -19.34 3.49 15.12
N ASP A 177 -18.55 3.89 16.11
CA ASP A 177 -18.54 5.26 16.63
C ASP A 177 -18.15 6.27 15.54
N ALA A 178 -17.09 5.95 14.78
CA ALA A 178 -16.61 6.77 13.68
C ALA A 178 -17.64 6.89 12.56
N ALA A 179 -18.25 5.78 12.17
CA ALA A 179 -19.26 5.74 11.13
C ALA A 179 -20.55 6.48 11.50
N GLY A 180 -20.88 6.53 12.79
CA GLY A 180 -22.03 7.28 13.31
C GLY A 180 -21.92 8.79 13.07
N GLY A 181 -20.72 9.32 12.94
CA GLY A 181 -20.46 10.73 12.63
C GLY A 181 -20.44 11.07 11.14
N GLU A 182 -20.50 10.06 10.25
CA GLU A 182 -20.44 10.27 8.81
C GLU A 182 -21.83 10.42 8.19
N GLU A 183 -21.91 11.27 7.17
CA GLU A 183 -23.11 11.44 6.37
C GLU A 183 -22.89 10.90 4.95
N PRO A 184 -23.84 10.12 4.39
CA PRO A 184 -23.82 9.79 2.96
C PRO A 184 -23.82 11.07 2.12
N GLY A 185 -22.80 11.22 1.26
CA GLY A 185 -22.70 12.37 0.36
C GLY A 185 -23.67 12.32 -0.81
N ASP A 186 -23.68 13.39 -1.62
CA ASP A 186 -24.55 13.57 -2.80
C ASP A 186 -24.38 12.46 -3.86
N GLY A 187 -23.23 11.73 -3.84
CA GLY A 187 -22.97 10.59 -4.72
C GLY A 187 -23.61 9.26 -4.27
N ARG A 188 -24.54 9.26 -3.30
CA ARG A 188 -25.30 8.06 -2.94
C ARG A 188 -26.08 7.54 -4.14
N GLY A 189 -25.94 6.26 -4.43
CA GLY A 189 -26.51 5.63 -5.63
C GLY A 189 -25.51 5.49 -6.78
N GLU A 190 -24.42 6.25 -6.79
CA GLU A 190 -23.30 6.13 -7.71
C GLU A 190 -22.15 5.29 -7.09
N VAL A 191 -21.28 4.73 -7.94
CA VAL A 191 -20.16 3.90 -7.46
C VAL A 191 -19.01 4.78 -7.00
N HIS A 192 -18.86 4.91 -5.68
CA HIS A 192 -17.74 5.61 -5.03
C HIS A 192 -17.07 4.68 -4.01
N TYR A 193 -15.85 4.27 -4.31
CA TYR A 193 -15.13 3.27 -3.53
C TYR A 193 -14.99 3.64 -2.05
N SER A 194 -15.61 2.85 -1.16
CA SER A 194 -15.65 3.06 0.28
C SER A 194 -15.15 1.83 1.05
N ASN A 195 -14.02 1.96 1.77
CA ASN A 195 -13.58 0.96 2.73
C ASN A 195 -14.50 0.95 3.96
N LEU A 196 -14.95 2.14 4.39
CA LEU A 196 -15.89 2.29 5.51
C LEU A 196 -17.17 1.50 5.26
N GLY A 197 -17.76 1.67 4.06
CA GLY A 197 -19.01 0.98 3.72
C GLY A 197 -18.87 -0.55 3.80
N VAL A 198 -17.82 -1.12 3.22
CA VAL A 198 -17.62 -2.58 3.27
C VAL A 198 -17.22 -3.07 4.66
N ALA A 199 -16.49 -2.27 5.42
CA ALA A 199 -16.19 -2.60 6.82
C ALA A 199 -17.48 -2.70 7.65
N LEU A 200 -18.38 -1.73 7.54
CA LEU A 200 -19.69 -1.77 8.18
C LEU A 200 -20.53 -2.96 7.71
N LEU A 201 -20.56 -3.24 6.41
CA LEU A 201 -21.25 -4.42 5.88
C LEU A 201 -20.78 -5.69 6.58
N GLY A 202 -19.47 -5.91 6.66
CA GLY A 202 -18.94 -7.13 7.27
C GLY A 202 -19.26 -7.23 8.77
N GLN A 203 -19.21 -6.12 9.51
CA GLN A 203 -19.62 -6.09 10.92
C GLN A 203 -21.12 -6.36 11.07
N ALA A 204 -21.96 -5.80 10.20
CA ALA A 204 -23.40 -6.07 10.19
C ALA A 204 -23.70 -7.57 9.97
N LEU A 205 -23.06 -8.18 8.97
CA LEU A 205 -23.24 -9.61 8.68
C LEU A 205 -22.76 -10.51 9.83
N ALA A 206 -21.68 -10.11 10.51
CA ALA A 206 -21.14 -10.80 11.68
C ALA A 206 -22.11 -10.69 12.88
N THR A 207 -22.60 -9.49 13.18
CA THR A 207 -23.61 -9.25 14.21
C THR A 207 -24.88 -10.06 13.94
N ARG A 208 -25.37 -10.08 12.70
CA ARG A 208 -26.54 -10.88 12.31
C ARG A 208 -26.33 -12.36 12.53
N ALA A 209 -25.11 -12.85 12.33
CA ALA A 209 -24.73 -14.25 12.56
C ALA A 209 -24.35 -14.57 14.02
N GLY A 210 -24.36 -13.60 14.92
CA GLY A 210 -24.01 -13.75 16.35
C GLY A 210 -22.56 -14.13 16.60
N THR A 211 -21.61 -13.66 15.75
CA THR A 211 -20.20 -14.06 15.82
C THR A 211 -19.29 -12.89 15.37
N SER A 212 -17.98 -13.07 15.47
CA SER A 212 -17.00 -12.13 14.90
C SER A 212 -16.89 -12.27 13.38
N TYR A 213 -16.40 -11.21 12.70
CA TYR A 213 -16.18 -11.28 11.24
C TYR A 213 -15.18 -12.38 10.83
N PRO A 214 -14.02 -12.57 11.51
CA PRO A 214 -13.12 -13.68 11.19
C PRO A 214 -13.79 -15.05 11.29
N GLU A 215 -14.58 -15.30 12.34
CA GLU A 215 -15.29 -16.56 12.54
C GLU A 215 -16.41 -16.77 11.52
N LEU A 216 -17.14 -15.71 11.17
CA LEU A 216 -18.15 -15.76 10.12
C LEU A 216 -17.53 -16.16 8.78
N LEU A 217 -16.45 -15.45 8.40
CA LEU A 217 -15.75 -15.71 7.14
C LEU A 217 -15.21 -17.13 7.07
N ASP A 218 -14.56 -17.60 8.15
CA ASP A 218 -14.03 -18.94 8.25
C ASP A 218 -15.13 -20.02 8.11
N ARG A 219 -16.19 -19.89 8.90
CA ARG A 219 -17.28 -20.85 8.93
C ARG A 219 -18.05 -20.94 7.60
N GLU A 220 -18.33 -19.80 7.00
CA GLU A 220 -19.27 -19.72 5.87
C GLU A 220 -18.60 -19.73 4.51
N LEU A 221 -17.31 -19.40 4.43
CA LEU A 221 -16.61 -19.32 3.15
C LEU A 221 -15.29 -20.10 3.14
N LEU A 222 -14.36 -19.86 4.10
CA LEU A 222 -13.02 -20.41 4.01
C LEU A 222 -13.01 -21.93 4.16
N ARG A 223 -13.63 -22.47 5.22
CA ARG A 223 -13.73 -23.93 5.44
C ARG A 223 -14.46 -24.65 4.31
N PRO A 224 -15.65 -24.19 3.85
CA PRO A 224 -16.34 -24.82 2.74
C PRO A 224 -15.52 -24.89 1.45
N LEU A 225 -14.63 -23.93 1.22
CA LEU A 225 -13.75 -23.87 0.05
C LEU A 225 -12.38 -24.53 0.28
N GLY A 226 -12.10 -25.04 1.48
CA GLY A 226 -10.80 -25.61 1.82
C GLY A 226 -9.64 -24.61 1.80
N MET A 227 -9.92 -23.33 2.12
CA MET A 227 -8.94 -22.23 2.16
C MET A 227 -8.21 -22.21 3.52
N THR A 228 -7.49 -23.28 3.82
CA THR A 228 -6.91 -23.53 5.15
C THR A 228 -5.70 -22.68 5.50
N SER A 229 -5.12 -22.01 4.53
CA SER A 229 -3.98 -21.10 4.69
C SER A 229 -4.39 -19.61 4.68
N THR A 230 -5.70 -19.35 4.67
CA THR A 230 -6.26 -18.00 4.72
C THR A 230 -6.66 -17.66 6.16
N VAL A 231 -6.15 -16.54 6.67
CA VAL A 231 -6.42 -16.09 8.04
C VAL A 231 -6.79 -14.60 8.04
N VAL A 232 -7.54 -14.18 9.05
CA VAL A 232 -7.84 -12.77 9.31
C VAL A 232 -7.13 -12.38 10.60
N ALA A 233 -5.98 -11.70 10.48
CA ALA A 233 -5.23 -11.19 11.62
C ALA A 233 -5.83 -9.85 12.08
N THR A 234 -6.42 -9.80 13.26
CA THR A 234 -6.95 -8.59 13.88
C THR A 234 -5.92 -7.88 14.76
N ASP A 235 -4.84 -8.57 15.06
CA ASP A 235 -3.69 -8.11 15.84
C ASP A 235 -2.39 -8.75 15.33
N ALA A 236 -1.25 -8.34 15.88
CA ALA A 236 0.06 -8.80 15.44
C ALA A 236 0.34 -10.28 15.79
N ASP A 237 -0.28 -10.81 16.85
CA ASP A 237 -0.06 -12.18 17.31
C ASP A 237 -0.77 -13.20 16.39
N ALA A 238 -1.81 -12.75 15.69
CA ALA A 238 -2.56 -13.56 14.74
C ALA A 238 -1.92 -13.65 13.33
N LEU A 239 -0.77 -13.00 13.11
CA LEU A 239 -0.10 -13.00 11.81
C LEU A 239 0.44 -14.40 11.45
N PRO A 240 0.21 -14.91 10.22
CA PRO A 240 0.61 -16.26 9.83
C PRO A 240 2.15 -16.43 9.82
N PRO A 241 2.65 -17.59 10.27
CA PRO A 241 4.09 -17.89 10.18
C PRO A 241 4.53 -18.06 8.71
N GLY A 242 5.80 -17.78 8.44
CA GLY A 242 6.36 -17.95 7.09
C GLY A 242 5.82 -16.98 6.03
N ARG A 243 5.08 -15.96 6.44
CA ARG A 243 4.54 -14.92 5.56
C ARG A 243 5.61 -14.14 4.81
N ALA A 244 5.22 -13.52 3.72
CA ALA A 244 6.06 -12.58 3.00
C ALA A 244 6.25 -11.28 3.82
N GLU A 245 7.39 -10.62 3.64
CA GLU A 245 7.67 -9.28 4.21
C GLU A 245 7.31 -8.20 3.21
N GLY A 246 6.44 -7.27 3.63
CA GLY A 246 6.00 -6.16 2.82
C GLY A 246 7.04 -5.04 2.68
N SER A 247 7.01 -4.36 1.54
CA SER A 247 7.81 -3.16 1.33
C SER A 247 7.15 -2.16 0.37
N THR A 248 7.54 -0.88 0.49
CA THR A 248 7.22 0.11 -0.54
C THR A 248 7.83 -0.30 -1.89
N ALA A 249 7.40 0.31 -2.99
CA ALA A 249 8.00 0.11 -4.31
C ALA A 249 9.51 0.47 -4.34
N GLY A 250 9.95 1.39 -3.50
CA GLY A 250 11.37 1.74 -3.28
C GLY A 250 12.13 0.78 -2.36
N GLY A 251 11.50 -0.27 -1.82
CA GLY A 251 12.15 -1.31 -1.01
C GLY A 251 12.19 -1.06 0.50
N ARG A 252 11.61 0.04 1.00
CA ARG A 252 11.50 0.29 2.45
C ARG A 252 10.53 -0.70 3.09
N ALA A 253 10.87 -1.21 4.29
CA ALA A 253 10.00 -2.08 5.07
C ALA A 253 8.67 -1.40 5.41
N VAL A 254 7.62 -2.19 5.42
CA VAL A 254 6.30 -1.78 5.90
C VAL A 254 5.79 -2.84 6.86
N GLU A 255 5.25 -2.41 7.99
CA GLU A 255 4.59 -3.30 8.94
C GLU A 255 3.31 -3.89 8.34
N ALA A 256 2.96 -5.08 8.81
CA ALA A 256 1.68 -5.70 8.49
C ALA A 256 0.52 -4.84 9.00
N TRP A 257 -0.49 -4.63 8.16
CA TRP A 257 -1.69 -3.91 8.57
C TRP A 257 -2.69 -4.84 9.25
N VAL A 258 -3.09 -4.50 10.46
CA VAL A 258 -4.07 -5.27 11.24
C VAL A 258 -5.14 -4.33 11.82
N SER A 259 -6.40 -4.76 11.80
CA SER A 259 -7.52 -4.02 12.40
C SER A 259 -8.76 -4.91 12.49
N GLY A 260 -9.37 -5.02 13.66
CA GLY A 260 -10.65 -5.72 13.81
C GLY A 260 -11.81 -5.00 13.08
N GLY A 261 -11.84 -3.67 13.14
CA GLY A 261 -12.89 -2.88 12.50
C GLY A 261 -12.85 -2.94 10.98
N TYR A 262 -11.67 -2.75 10.38
CA TYR A 262 -11.50 -2.72 8.93
C TYR A 262 -11.15 -4.08 8.31
N ALA A 263 -11.16 -5.18 9.09
CA ALA A 263 -10.92 -6.51 8.56
C ALA A 263 -11.81 -6.87 7.35
N PRO A 264 -13.14 -6.56 7.35
CA PRO A 264 -14.00 -6.86 6.22
C PRO A 264 -13.64 -6.09 4.94
N ALA A 265 -12.95 -4.96 5.08
CA ALA A 265 -12.50 -4.14 3.95
C ALA A 265 -11.08 -4.48 3.49
N GLY A 266 -10.38 -5.39 4.18
CA GLY A 266 -9.09 -5.91 3.75
C GLY A 266 -7.89 -5.49 4.59
N VAL A 267 -8.08 -5.09 5.84
CA VAL A 267 -6.99 -4.81 6.78
C VAL A 267 -6.84 -6.02 7.72
N GLY A 268 -5.77 -6.79 7.52
CA GLY A 268 -5.48 -8.00 8.30
C GLY A 268 -5.69 -9.35 7.64
N PRO A 269 -6.45 -9.52 6.54
CA PRO A 269 -6.52 -10.79 5.85
C PRO A 269 -5.23 -11.13 5.09
N TRP A 270 -4.77 -12.37 5.31
CA TRP A 270 -3.64 -13.01 4.65
C TRP A 270 -4.11 -14.28 3.92
N SER A 271 -3.56 -14.52 2.73
CA SER A 271 -3.90 -15.71 1.95
C SER A 271 -2.72 -16.15 1.08
N THR A 272 -2.89 -17.32 0.44
CA THR A 272 -1.96 -17.85 -0.56
C THR A 272 -2.59 -17.79 -1.95
N ALA A 273 -1.76 -17.83 -2.99
CA ALA A 273 -2.26 -17.89 -4.36
C ALA A 273 -3.12 -19.13 -4.61
N GLY A 274 -2.81 -20.25 -3.95
CA GLY A 274 -3.57 -21.49 -4.04
C GLY A 274 -4.97 -21.39 -3.43
N ASP A 275 -5.10 -20.77 -2.24
CA ASP A 275 -6.40 -20.58 -1.60
C ASP A 275 -7.30 -19.64 -2.40
N LEU A 276 -6.74 -18.51 -2.87
CA LEU A 276 -7.49 -17.58 -3.73
C LEU A 276 -7.88 -18.21 -5.07
N ALA A 277 -7.08 -19.14 -5.61
CA ALA A 277 -7.46 -19.89 -6.81
C ALA A 277 -8.64 -20.84 -6.55
N ARG A 278 -8.76 -21.43 -5.34
CA ARG A 278 -9.96 -22.21 -4.95
C ARG A 278 -11.21 -21.32 -4.90
N LEU A 279 -11.11 -20.16 -4.24
CA LEU A 279 -12.19 -19.16 -4.21
C LEU A 279 -12.64 -18.82 -5.63
N LEU A 280 -11.69 -18.49 -6.48
CA LEU A 280 -11.91 -18.03 -7.85
C LEU A 280 -12.53 -19.14 -8.72
N GLY A 281 -12.03 -20.37 -8.63
CA GLY A 281 -12.55 -21.52 -9.35
C GLY A 281 -13.96 -21.88 -8.94
N ALA A 282 -14.25 -21.89 -7.65
CA ALA A 282 -15.60 -22.17 -7.14
C ALA A 282 -16.59 -21.03 -7.48
N THR A 283 -16.13 -19.76 -7.49
CA THR A 283 -16.96 -18.62 -7.92
C THR A 283 -17.28 -18.70 -9.42
N LEU A 284 -16.27 -19.00 -10.24
CA LEU A 284 -16.44 -19.17 -11.68
C LEU A 284 -17.41 -20.32 -12.02
N ALA A 285 -17.32 -21.44 -11.27
CA ALA A 285 -18.22 -22.58 -11.42
C ALA A 285 -19.62 -22.36 -10.82
N GLY A 286 -19.85 -21.26 -10.10
CA GLY A 286 -21.11 -20.99 -9.41
C GLY A 286 -21.36 -21.86 -8.17
N THR A 287 -20.36 -22.60 -7.68
CA THR A 287 -20.46 -23.53 -6.54
C THR A 287 -20.01 -22.94 -5.21
N ALA A 288 -19.32 -21.79 -5.24
CA ALA A 288 -18.91 -21.11 -4.01
C ALA A 288 -20.12 -20.59 -3.23
N PRO A 289 -20.10 -20.64 -1.88
CA PRO A 289 -21.10 -19.97 -1.08
C PRO A 289 -21.17 -18.48 -1.45
N GLY A 290 -22.34 -18.00 -1.88
CA GLY A 290 -22.51 -16.62 -2.29
C GLY A 290 -21.85 -16.24 -3.63
N ALA A 291 -21.58 -17.20 -4.53
CA ALA A 291 -21.01 -16.93 -5.86
C ALA A 291 -21.77 -15.87 -6.67
N ASP A 292 -23.07 -15.71 -6.41
CA ASP A 292 -23.92 -14.71 -7.03
C ASP A 292 -23.46 -13.24 -6.75
N ALA A 293 -22.63 -13.02 -5.73
CA ALA A 293 -21.98 -11.72 -5.49
C ALA A 293 -21.21 -11.21 -6.72
N ALA A 294 -20.64 -12.12 -7.52
CA ALA A 294 -19.87 -11.77 -8.73
C ALA A 294 -20.76 -11.45 -9.95
N THR A 295 -22.09 -11.50 -9.82
CA THR A 295 -23.02 -11.07 -10.88
C THR A 295 -23.04 -9.54 -10.92
N PRO A 296 -22.77 -8.90 -12.08
CA PRO A 296 -22.87 -7.44 -12.21
C PRO A 296 -24.29 -6.96 -11.97
N ARG A 297 -24.47 -6.00 -11.09
CA ARG A 297 -25.80 -5.44 -10.71
C ARG A 297 -25.95 -3.97 -11.05
N PHE A 298 -24.86 -3.23 -10.94
CA PHE A 298 -24.89 -1.77 -11.09
C PHE A 298 -23.82 -1.35 -12.10
N THR A 299 -24.18 -0.34 -12.91
CA THR A 299 -23.27 0.26 -13.89
C THR A 299 -22.50 1.40 -13.22
N GLU A 300 -21.19 1.42 -13.37
CA GLU A 300 -20.32 2.53 -12.96
C GLU A 300 -20.12 3.49 -14.13
N ASP A 301 -19.74 2.94 -15.30
CA ASP A 301 -19.58 3.68 -16.56
C ASP A 301 -19.81 2.75 -17.76
N ASP A 302 -19.45 3.19 -18.98
CA ASP A 302 -19.62 2.43 -20.22
C ASP A 302 -18.85 1.11 -20.27
N ARG A 303 -17.80 0.96 -19.46
CA ARG A 303 -16.90 -0.21 -19.42
C ARG A 303 -17.01 -1.01 -18.15
N ASN A 304 -17.41 -0.38 -17.05
CA ASN A 304 -17.33 -0.91 -15.70
C ASN A 304 -18.70 -1.13 -15.09
N ARG A 305 -18.86 -2.30 -14.48
CA ARG A 305 -20.02 -2.69 -13.67
C ARG A 305 -19.55 -3.29 -12.35
N ILE A 306 -20.42 -3.28 -11.35
CA ILE A 306 -20.12 -3.85 -10.04
C ILE A 306 -21.25 -4.76 -9.55
N GLY A 307 -20.85 -5.88 -8.93
CA GLY A 307 -21.70 -6.71 -8.08
C GLY A 307 -21.52 -6.36 -6.60
N TYR A 308 -21.47 -7.37 -5.72
CA TYR A 308 -21.08 -7.16 -4.32
C TYR A 308 -19.60 -7.44 -4.15
N GLY A 309 -18.80 -6.37 -4.09
CA GLY A 309 -17.34 -6.43 -4.00
C GLY A 309 -16.60 -6.88 -5.26
N TRP A 310 -17.29 -7.31 -6.34
CA TRP A 310 -16.70 -7.73 -7.60
C TRP A 310 -16.90 -6.67 -8.67
N PHE A 311 -15.82 -6.23 -9.29
CA PHE A 311 -15.86 -5.42 -10.51
C PHE A 311 -15.95 -6.30 -11.75
N THR A 312 -16.56 -5.77 -12.78
CA THR A 312 -16.59 -6.37 -14.13
C THR A 312 -16.22 -5.30 -15.13
N THR A 313 -15.09 -5.47 -15.81
CA THR A 313 -14.57 -4.49 -16.78
C THR A 313 -14.49 -5.10 -18.18
N ARG A 314 -14.90 -4.34 -19.18
CA ARG A 314 -14.80 -4.72 -20.57
C ARG A 314 -13.51 -4.22 -21.20
N TYR A 315 -12.68 -5.14 -21.69
CA TYR A 315 -11.45 -4.91 -22.45
C TYR A 315 -11.65 -5.38 -23.89
N GLY A 316 -12.11 -4.49 -24.77
CA GLY A 316 -12.49 -4.86 -26.13
C GLY A 316 -13.69 -5.83 -26.12
N ASP A 317 -13.49 -7.04 -26.62
CA ASP A 317 -14.46 -8.14 -26.65
C ASP A 317 -14.44 -9.04 -25.38
N ARG A 318 -13.50 -8.80 -24.47
CA ARG A 318 -13.35 -9.55 -23.24
C ARG A 318 -14.05 -8.88 -22.07
N GLU A 319 -14.64 -9.68 -21.20
CA GLU A 319 -15.22 -9.24 -19.95
C GLU A 319 -14.53 -9.94 -18.77
N ILE A 320 -13.82 -9.17 -17.97
CA ILE A 320 -13.06 -9.68 -16.83
C ILE A 320 -13.79 -9.31 -15.53
N VAL A 321 -14.10 -10.33 -14.73
CA VAL A 321 -14.62 -10.16 -13.36
C VAL A 321 -13.42 -10.20 -12.41
N TRP A 322 -13.24 -9.18 -11.58
CA TRP A 322 -12.00 -9.00 -10.84
C TRP A 322 -12.13 -8.17 -9.57
N HIS A 323 -11.12 -8.23 -8.74
CA HIS A 323 -10.79 -7.23 -7.75
C HIS A 323 -9.27 -7.18 -7.54
N ASN A 324 -8.74 -6.03 -7.14
CA ASN A 324 -7.37 -5.89 -6.69
C ASN A 324 -7.28 -5.64 -5.19
N GLY A 325 -6.10 -5.72 -4.63
CA GLY A 325 -5.82 -5.38 -3.25
C GLY A 325 -4.51 -4.63 -3.11
N ALA A 326 -4.49 -3.65 -2.21
CA ALA A 326 -3.30 -2.92 -1.87
C ALA A 326 -3.25 -2.64 -0.38
N THR A 327 -2.08 -2.80 0.20
CA THR A 327 -1.72 -2.33 1.55
C THR A 327 -0.44 -1.51 1.46
N GLY A 328 0.13 -1.10 2.59
CA GLY A 328 1.37 -0.33 2.58
C GLY A 328 2.56 -1.05 1.94
N GLY A 329 2.56 -2.38 1.95
CA GLY A 329 3.68 -3.21 1.47
C GLY A 329 3.31 -4.30 0.48
N PHE A 330 2.05 -4.43 0.07
CA PHE A 330 1.59 -5.52 -0.79
C PHE A 330 0.64 -5.03 -1.87
N HIS A 331 0.70 -5.67 -3.02
CA HIS A 331 -0.32 -5.60 -4.06
C HIS A 331 -0.81 -6.99 -4.42
N ALA A 332 -2.10 -7.10 -4.70
CA ALA A 332 -2.76 -8.35 -5.05
C ALA A 332 -3.78 -8.12 -6.17
N TYR A 333 -3.96 -9.12 -7.00
CA TYR A 333 -4.97 -9.15 -8.05
C TYR A 333 -5.57 -10.54 -8.12
N LEU A 334 -6.88 -10.62 -8.29
CA LEU A 334 -7.56 -11.81 -8.77
C LEU A 334 -8.60 -11.43 -9.81
N GLY A 335 -8.71 -12.28 -10.84
CA GLY A 335 -9.70 -12.06 -11.88
C GLY A 335 -9.95 -13.31 -12.71
N PHE A 336 -11.09 -13.35 -13.36
CA PHE A 336 -11.47 -14.45 -14.26
C PHE A 336 -12.30 -13.95 -15.44
N GLU A 337 -12.25 -14.71 -16.51
CA GLU A 337 -13.08 -14.56 -17.70
C GLU A 337 -14.06 -15.71 -17.80
N ARG A 338 -15.37 -15.41 -17.77
CA ARG A 338 -16.41 -16.44 -17.82
C ARG A 338 -16.41 -17.19 -19.15
N ALA A 339 -16.15 -16.47 -20.26
CA ALA A 339 -16.19 -17.05 -21.60
C ALA A 339 -15.14 -18.16 -21.82
N THR A 340 -13.95 -17.99 -21.24
CA THR A 340 -12.84 -18.95 -21.38
C THR A 340 -12.71 -19.92 -20.21
N GLY A 341 -13.36 -19.64 -19.09
CA GLY A 341 -13.17 -20.40 -17.86
C GLY A 341 -11.79 -20.20 -17.23
N ARG A 342 -11.04 -19.18 -17.66
CA ARG A 342 -9.70 -18.88 -17.16
C ARG A 342 -9.74 -17.93 -15.98
N GLY A 343 -8.91 -18.21 -14.97
CA GLY A 343 -8.76 -17.36 -13.79
C GLY A 343 -7.29 -17.18 -13.40
N VAL A 344 -6.97 -16.04 -12.82
CA VAL A 344 -5.62 -15.66 -12.43
C VAL A 344 -5.62 -15.01 -11.06
N VAL A 345 -4.64 -15.36 -10.23
CA VAL A 345 -4.29 -14.70 -8.97
C VAL A 345 -2.84 -14.28 -9.06
N VAL A 346 -2.54 -13.03 -8.66
CA VAL A 346 -1.17 -12.52 -8.54
C VAL A 346 -1.05 -11.81 -7.19
N LEU A 347 -0.09 -12.23 -6.37
CA LEU A 347 0.23 -11.64 -5.07
C LEU A 347 1.67 -11.14 -5.10
N GLY A 348 1.91 -9.89 -4.70
CA GLY A 348 3.21 -9.27 -4.63
C GLY A 348 3.49 -8.67 -3.24
N ASN A 349 4.73 -8.79 -2.76
CA ASN A 349 5.17 -8.24 -1.47
C ASN A 349 5.87 -6.87 -1.58
N THR A 350 5.45 -6.10 -2.57
CA THR A 350 5.81 -4.69 -2.70
C THR A 350 4.57 -3.86 -3.03
N ALA A 351 4.64 -2.56 -2.75
CA ALA A 351 3.57 -1.63 -3.12
C ALA A 351 3.52 -1.31 -4.64
N LYS A 352 4.17 -2.10 -5.49
CA LYS A 352 4.05 -2.00 -6.95
C LYS A 352 2.86 -2.82 -7.44
N GLY A 353 2.02 -2.22 -8.30
CA GLY A 353 0.83 -2.86 -8.88
C GLY A 353 1.15 -4.14 -9.62
N VAL A 354 0.30 -5.16 -9.45
CA VAL A 354 0.42 -6.47 -10.10
C VAL A 354 -0.72 -6.72 -11.10
N GLU A 355 -1.67 -5.81 -11.23
CA GLU A 355 -2.81 -5.88 -12.13
C GLU A 355 -2.40 -6.12 -13.60
N PRO A 356 -1.38 -5.41 -14.14
CA PRO A 356 -0.94 -5.65 -15.51
C PRO A 356 -0.49 -7.09 -15.76
N ILE A 357 0.15 -7.72 -14.76
CA ILE A 357 0.58 -9.11 -14.85
C ILE A 357 -0.66 -10.02 -14.94
N GLY A 358 -1.63 -9.81 -14.04
CA GLY A 358 -2.86 -10.59 -14.01
C GLY A 358 -3.68 -10.48 -15.29
N LEU A 359 -3.86 -9.26 -15.79
CA LEU A 359 -4.59 -8.98 -17.04
C LEU A 359 -3.91 -9.62 -18.25
N ARG A 360 -2.59 -9.50 -18.37
CA ARG A 360 -1.83 -10.15 -19.47
C ARG A 360 -1.92 -11.67 -19.40
N LEU A 361 -1.85 -12.26 -18.21
CA LEU A 361 -2.05 -13.70 -18.04
C LEU A 361 -3.48 -14.14 -18.36
N LEU A 362 -4.48 -13.26 -18.25
CA LEU A 362 -5.85 -13.48 -18.76
C LEU A 362 -5.95 -13.29 -20.28
N GLY A 363 -4.91 -12.78 -20.95
CA GLY A 363 -4.88 -12.56 -22.39
C GLY A 363 -5.36 -11.17 -22.81
N VAL A 364 -5.47 -10.21 -21.88
CA VAL A 364 -5.73 -8.81 -22.20
C VAL A 364 -4.47 -8.21 -22.85
N PRO A 365 -4.58 -7.48 -23.99
CA PRO A 365 -3.43 -6.87 -24.65
C PRO A 365 -2.68 -5.91 -23.75
N ALA A 366 -1.35 -5.85 -23.87
CA ALA A 366 -0.48 -5.02 -23.01
C ALA A 366 -0.92 -3.55 -22.95
N ARG A 367 -1.30 -2.96 -24.09
CA ARG A 367 -1.78 -1.56 -24.19
C ARG A 367 -3.01 -1.27 -23.31
N ASP A 368 -3.86 -2.29 -23.10
CA ASP A 368 -5.10 -2.17 -22.32
C ASP A 368 -4.88 -2.61 -20.86
N ALA A 369 -3.83 -3.41 -20.62
CA ALA A 369 -3.47 -3.92 -19.30
C ALA A 369 -2.60 -2.94 -18.47
N ASP A 370 -1.77 -2.13 -19.14
CA ASP A 370 -0.78 -1.28 -18.46
C ASP A 370 -1.35 0.04 -17.87
N GLY A 371 -2.58 0.42 -18.25
CA GLY A 371 -3.23 1.65 -17.78
C GLY A 371 -2.52 2.93 -18.24
N ASP A 372 -2.88 4.06 -17.63
CA ASP A 372 -2.42 5.41 -18.00
C ASP A 372 -1.07 5.83 -17.39
N GLY A 373 -0.28 4.89 -16.90
CA GLY A 373 1.04 5.17 -16.30
C GLY A 373 1.01 5.35 -14.78
N PRO A 374 2.16 5.74 -14.17
CA PRO A 374 2.27 5.83 -12.73
C PRO A 374 1.37 6.90 -12.12
N PRO A 375 0.70 6.63 -10.99
CA PRO A 375 -0.18 7.59 -10.33
C PRO A 375 0.61 8.77 -9.73
N LEU A 376 -0.06 9.91 -9.56
CA LEU A 376 0.53 11.16 -9.06
C LEU A 376 1.40 11.00 -7.78
N PRO A 377 1.02 10.20 -6.76
CA PRO A 377 1.87 10.00 -5.58
C PRO A 377 3.27 9.45 -5.89
N VAL A 378 3.43 8.60 -6.89
CA VAL A 378 4.73 8.07 -7.34
C VAL A 378 5.61 9.20 -7.89
N TRP A 379 5.06 10.09 -8.71
CA TRP A 379 5.76 11.28 -9.21
C TRP A 379 6.16 12.23 -8.11
N ILE A 380 5.30 12.43 -7.09
CA ILE A 380 5.63 13.24 -5.91
C ILE A 380 6.79 12.61 -5.14
N GLY A 381 6.74 11.29 -4.90
CA GLY A 381 7.81 10.55 -4.24
C GLY A 381 9.15 10.62 -4.99
N ALA A 382 9.11 10.49 -6.32
CA ALA A 382 10.28 10.65 -7.20
C ALA A 382 10.86 12.08 -7.13
N GLY A 383 10.00 13.09 -7.16
CA GLY A 383 10.39 14.49 -6.99
C GLY A 383 11.05 14.74 -5.63
N LEU A 384 10.49 14.20 -4.55
CA LEU A 384 11.06 14.28 -3.21
C LEU A 384 12.44 13.59 -3.13
N ALA A 385 12.60 12.42 -3.77
CA ALA A 385 13.87 11.70 -3.83
C ALA A 385 14.98 12.59 -4.39
N VAL A 386 14.73 13.29 -5.50
CA VAL A 386 15.73 14.17 -6.13
C VAL A 386 15.93 15.44 -5.33
N VAL A 387 14.85 16.16 -5.01
CA VAL A 387 14.92 17.48 -4.35
C VAL A 387 15.64 17.37 -3.01
N LEU A 388 15.21 16.44 -2.14
CA LEU A 388 15.81 16.30 -0.81
C LEU A 388 17.28 15.84 -0.91
N THR A 389 17.62 15.00 -1.88
CA THR A 389 18.99 14.53 -2.09
C THR A 389 19.98 15.69 -2.30
N PHE A 390 19.60 16.71 -3.05
CA PHE A 390 20.51 17.82 -3.40
C PHE A 390 20.27 19.07 -2.57
N LEU A 391 19.07 19.30 -2.04
CA LEU A 391 18.68 20.53 -1.36
C LEU A 391 19.61 20.87 -0.19
N GLY A 392 19.95 19.89 0.64
CA GLY A 392 20.79 20.10 1.83
C GLY A 392 22.19 20.60 1.48
N GLY A 393 22.86 19.89 0.57
CA GLY A 393 24.21 20.24 0.14
C GLY A 393 24.28 21.56 -0.61
N LEU A 394 23.35 21.80 -1.55
CA LEU A 394 23.29 23.07 -2.31
C LEU A 394 22.95 24.27 -1.41
N SER A 395 22.00 24.10 -0.49
CA SER A 395 21.66 25.13 0.50
C SER A 395 22.85 25.45 1.41
N LEU A 396 23.59 24.41 1.87
CA LEU A 396 24.80 24.61 2.68
C LEU A 396 25.87 25.39 1.91
N LEU A 397 26.12 25.06 0.64
CA LEU A 397 27.07 25.78 -0.21
C LEU A 397 26.68 27.25 -0.37
N GLY A 398 25.40 27.54 -0.58
CA GLY A 398 24.86 28.89 -0.63
C GLY A 398 25.01 29.65 0.69
N THR A 399 24.65 29.02 1.79
CA THR A 399 24.74 29.59 3.15
C THR A 399 26.20 29.82 3.55
N THR A 400 27.10 28.89 3.27
CA THR A 400 28.53 29.05 3.57
C THR A 400 29.14 30.29 2.97
N ARG A 401 28.71 30.72 1.79
CA ARG A 401 29.18 31.95 1.13
C ARG A 401 28.65 33.20 1.80
N ARG A 402 27.47 33.18 2.41
CA ARG A 402 26.73 34.36 2.87
C ARG A 402 26.55 34.43 4.39
N ALA A 403 26.84 33.36 5.13
CA ALA A 403 26.63 33.28 6.57
C ALA A 403 27.38 34.40 7.30
N PRO A 404 26.69 35.22 8.09
CA PRO A 404 27.32 36.27 8.87
C PRO A 404 27.95 35.77 10.17
N ASP A 405 27.53 34.58 10.66
CA ASP A 405 27.95 33.98 11.91
C ASP A 405 27.78 32.47 11.97
N ARG A 406 28.26 31.88 13.06
CA ARG A 406 28.18 30.42 13.32
C ARG A 406 26.74 29.93 13.55
N LEU A 407 25.89 30.76 14.19
CA LEU A 407 24.51 30.41 14.48
C LEU A 407 23.66 30.26 13.21
N THR A 408 24.00 30.99 12.14
CA THR A 408 23.37 30.81 10.82
C THR A 408 23.90 29.60 10.10
N LEU A 409 25.18 29.25 10.28
CA LEU A 409 25.81 28.14 9.54
C LEU A 409 25.51 26.76 10.16
N ALA A 410 25.37 26.65 11.47
CA ALA A 410 25.16 25.39 12.17
C ALA A 410 23.90 24.64 11.72
N PRO A 411 22.70 25.24 11.64
CA PRO A 411 21.51 24.56 11.13
C PRO A 411 21.68 24.07 9.69
N ALA A 412 22.34 24.86 8.82
CA ALA A 412 22.56 24.48 7.43
C ALA A 412 23.44 23.22 7.30
N VAL A 413 24.43 23.04 8.21
CA VAL A 413 25.23 21.82 8.28
C VAL A 413 24.38 20.63 8.69
N ALA A 414 23.51 20.76 9.70
CA ALA A 414 22.60 19.69 10.11
C ALA A 414 21.67 19.28 8.96
N TRP A 415 21.07 20.23 8.26
CA TRP A 415 20.18 19.97 7.13
C TRP A 415 20.90 19.38 5.91
N ALA A 416 22.18 19.66 5.72
CA ALA A 416 22.97 19.02 4.67
C ALA A 416 23.14 17.50 4.87
N VAL A 417 22.95 17.01 6.10
CA VAL A 417 22.92 15.57 6.41
C VAL A 417 21.50 15.03 6.41
N LEU A 418 20.56 15.75 7.04
CA LEU A 418 19.18 15.27 7.21
C LEU A 418 18.40 15.20 5.90
N TYR A 419 18.53 16.17 4.99
CA TYR A 419 17.79 16.15 3.73
C TYR A 419 18.14 14.94 2.85
N PRO A 420 19.42 14.61 2.58
CA PRO A 420 19.74 13.39 1.84
C PRO A 420 19.24 12.12 2.55
N ALA A 421 19.30 12.06 3.88
CA ALA A 421 18.79 10.92 4.65
C ALA A 421 17.26 10.79 4.52
N LEU A 422 16.52 11.91 4.61
CA LEU A 422 15.08 11.93 4.34
C LEU A 422 14.76 11.55 2.89
N GLY A 423 15.53 12.06 1.92
CA GLY A 423 15.39 11.69 0.51
C GLY A 423 15.60 10.19 0.28
N HIS A 424 16.57 9.59 0.98
CA HIS A 424 16.80 8.14 0.95
C HIS A 424 15.57 7.36 1.48
N ARG A 425 15.03 7.81 2.62
CA ARG A 425 13.95 7.10 3.32
C ARG A 425 12.56 7.30 2.70
N LEU A 426 12.24 8.54 2.31
CA LEU A 426 10.89 8.95 1.89
C LEU A 426 10.72 9.02 0.38
N GLY A 427 11.83 9.06 -0.37
CA GLY A 427 11.80 9.14 -1.82
C GLY A 427 11.30 7.84 -2.45
N ASP A 428 10.57 7.97 -3.56
CA ASP A 428 10.26 6.84 -4.42
C ASP A 428 11.39 6.66 -5.45
N TRP A 429 12.20 5.64 -5.24
CA TRP A 429 13.36 5.33 -6.08
C TRP A 429 13.04 4.33 -7.19
N SER A 430 11.77 4.00 -7.42
CA SER A 430 11.35 3.15 -8.53
C SER A 430 11.38 3.87 -9.89
N MET A 431 11.24 5.22 -9.86
CA MET A 431 11.24 6.07 -11.05
C MET A 431 12.54 6.85 -11.25
N VAL A 432 13.42 6.85 -10.26
CA VAL A 432 14.64 7.67 -10.24
C VAL A 432 15.84 6.77 -9.99
N PRO A 433 16.91 6.90 -10.81
CA PRO A 433 18.12 6.09 -10.61
C PRO A 433 18.75 6.32 -9.25
N GLY A 434 18.92 5.25 -8.44
CA GLY A 434 19.45 5.33 -7.09
C GLY A 434 20.87 5.94 -6.99
N TRP A 435 21.64 5.93 -8.08
CA TRP A 435 22.98 6.54 -8.14
C TRP A 435 22.98 8.06 -7.99
N LEU A 436 21.83 8.72 -8.15
CA LEU A 436 21.72 10.16 -7.86
C LEU A 436 21.95 10.48 -6.37
N TRP A 437 21.55 9.56 -5.48
CA TRP A 437 21.69 9.77 -4.04
C TRP A 437 23.16 9.90 -3.57
N PRO A 438 24.12 9.03 -3.98
CA PRO A 438 25.52 9.23 -3.72
C PRO A 438 26.07 10.57 -4.19
N LEU A 439 25.62 11.09 -5.33
CA LEU A 439 26.07 12.40 -5.80
C LEU A 439 25.61 13.52 -4.84
N GLY A 440 24.36 13.50 -4.37
CA GLY A 440 23.87 14.46 -3.37
C GLY A 440 24.62 14.36 -2.04
N ALA A 441 24.92 13.13 -1.59
CA ALA A 441 25.75 12.89 -0.41
C ALA A 441 27.15 13.51 -0.59
N GLY A 442 27.76 13.35 -1.77
CA GLY A 442 29.04 13.97 -2.11
C GLY A 442 28.98 15.50 -2.09
N VAL A 443 27.92 16.11 -2.63
CA VAL A 443 27.71 17.57 -2.58
C VAL A 443 27.58 18.05 -1.15
N SER A 444 26.86 17.31 -0.30
CA SER A 444 26.74 17.61 1.13
C SER A 444 28.09 17.52 1.86
N ALA A 445 28.87 16.46 1.61
CA ALA A 445 30.21 16.29 2.19
C ALA A 445 31.16 17.43 1.78
N ALA A 446 31.16 17.82 0.50
CA ALA A 446 31.94 18.95 0.02
C ALA A 446 31.50 20.27 0.71
N GLY A 447 30.19 20.49 0.85
CA GLY A 447 29.63 21.63 1.55
C GLY A 447 30.06 21.72 3.02
N ILE A 448 30.08 20.58 3.72
CA ILE A 448 30.50 20.48 5.13
C ILE A 448 31.99 20.86 5.28
N VAL A 449 32.86 20.43 4.37
CA VAL A 449 34.29 20.82 4.39
C VAL A 449 34.43 22.34 4.24
N LEU A 450 33.73 22.94 3.29
CA LEU A 450 33.78 24.39 3.08
C LEU A 450 33.18 25.15 4.27
N ALA A 451 32.10 24.65 4.86
CA ALA A 451 31.50 25.19 6.06
C ALA A 451 32.46 25.15 7.27
N ALA A 452 33.15 24.03 7.48
CA ALA A 452 34.14 23.84 8.53
C ALA A 452 35.34 24.83 8.36
N TYR A 453 35.79 25.02 7.13
CA TYR A 453 36.82 26.03 6.85
C TYR A 453 36.34 27.45 7.15
N ARG A 454 35.14 27.82 6.71
CA ARG A 454 34.52 29.12 6.92
C ARG A 454 34.24 29.37 8.41
N TRP A 455 33.83 28.33 9.16
CA TRP A 455 33.53 28.42 10.59
C TRP A 455 34.59 29.07 11.44
N ARG A 456 35.85 28.79 11.12
CA ARG A 456 37.01 29.33 11.87
C ARG A 456 37.10 30.86 11.84
N GLY A 457 36.62 31.48 10.76
CA GLY A 457 36.64 32.94 10.58
C GLY A 457 35.33 33.65 10.96
N LEU A 458 34.30 32.91 11.40
CA LEU A 458 33.00 33.50 11.72
C LEU A 458 32.87 33.82 13.23
N PRO A 459 32.25 34.98 13.58
CA PRO A 459 31.85 35.27 14.95
C PRO A 459 30.72 34.30 15.38
N SER A 460 30.56 34.13 16.70
CA SER A 460 29.45 33.30 17.25
C SER A 460 28.10 33.95 16.97
N LEU A 461 27.98 35.26 17.08
CA LEU A 461 26.80 36.08 16.80
C LEU A 461 27.21 37.32 15.99
N GLY A 462 26.57 37.58 14.87
CA GLY A 462 26.79 38.75 14.01
C GLY A 462 25.53 39.61 13.87
N GLY A 463 25.68 40.87 13.66
CA GLY A 463 24.88 42.04 13.23
C GLY A 463 23.33 42.06 13.15
N ALA A 464 22.56 41.01 13.36
CA ALA A 464 21.09 41.09 13.41
C ALA A 464 20.55 40.88 14.84
N PRO A 465 19.31 41.32 15.14
CA PRO A 465 18.72 41.15 16.46
C PRO A 465 18.78 39.68 16.91
N PRO A 466 19.37 39.40 18.08
CA PRO A 466 19.65 38.01 18.51
C PRO A 466 18.38 37.12 18.60
N TRP A 467 17.24 37.73 18.95
CA TRP A 467 15.99 37.00 19.09
C TRP A 467 15.48 36.35 17.77
N ARG A 468 15.58 37.07 16.61
CA ARG A 468 15.17 36.49 15.31
C ARG A 468 16.00 35.31 14.90
N ARG A 469 17.25 35.26 15.29
CA ARG A 469 18.16 34.15 14.96
C ARG A 469 17.98 32.98 15.91
N LEU A 470 17.74 33.26 17.19
CA LEU A 470 17.42 32.24 18.17
C LEU A 470 16.10 31.53 17.84
N THR A 471 15.07 32.30 17.43
CA THR A 471 13.80 31.70 16.97
C THR A 471 13.99 30.86 15.71
N SER A 472 14.77 31.32 14.72
CA SER A 472 15.08 30.54 13.51
C SER A 472 15.90 29.29 13.83
N ALA A 473 16.88 29.39 14.72
CA ALA A 473 17.68 28.24 15.14
C ALA A 473 16.84 27.23 15.95
N ALA A 474 15.97 27.69 16.84
CA ALA A 474 15.05 26.84 17.62
C ALA A 474 14.05 26.13 16.71
N PHE A 475 13.46 26.83 15.75
CA PHE A 475 12.57 26.23 14.75
C PHE A 475 13.30 25.19 13.89
N SER A 476 14.52 25.51 13.43
CA SER A 476 15.34 24.55 12.68
C SER A 476 15.71 23.33 13.51
N ALA A 477 15.99 23.49 14.81
CA ALA A 477 16.26 22.37 15.72
C ALA A 477 15.01 21.49 15.92
N LEU A 478 13.82 22.08 16.06
CA LEU A 478 12.57 21.35 16.16
C LEU A 478 12.31 20.49 14.91
N LEU A 479 12.48 21.08 13.72
CA LEU A 479 12.35 20.35 12.47
C LEU A 479 13.42 19.25 12.32
N ALA A 480 14.65 19.49 12.80
CA ALA A 480 15.70 18.48 12.79
C ALA A 480 15.36 17.30 13.72
N ILE A 481 14.78 17.55 14.89
CA ILE A 481 14.27 16.52 15.78
C ILE A 481 13.17 15.69 15.09
N LEU A 482 12.21 16.34 14.43
CA LEU A 482 11.17 15.66 13.66
C LEU A 482 11.77 14.81 12.54
N ALA A 483 12.74 15.32 11.81
CA ALA A 483 13.45 14.58 10.77
C ALA A 483 14.18 13.34 11.34
N ILE A 484 14.83 13.48 12.49
CA ILE A 484 15.48 12.34 13.18
C ILE A 484 14.45 11.31 13.61
N LEU A 485 13.32 11.72 14.17
CA LEU A 485 12.23 10.80 14.54
C LEU A 485 11.72 10.03 13.31
N ILE A 486 11.54 10.70 12.15
CA ILE A 486 11.17 10.03 10.91
C ILE A 486 12.24 9.02 10.46
N LEU A 487 13.51 9.33 10.65
CA LEU A 487 14.61 8.45 10.24
C LEU A 487 14.79 7.24 11.15
N THR A 488 14.39 7.33 12.40
CA THR A 488 14.58 6.28 13.43
C THR A 488 13.32 5.43 13.67
N ALA A 489 12.16 5.91 13.25
CA ALA A 489 10.91 5.13 13.22
C ALA A 489 10.89 4.16 12.04
#